data_9bf856fb39b7be9fb6eeb417e20b089c
#
_entry.id   9bf856fb39b7be9fb6eeb417e20b089c
#
_cell.length_a   1.000
_cell.length_b   1.000
_cell.length_c   1.000
_cell.angle_alpha   90.00
_cell.angle_beta   90.00
_cell.angle_gamma   90.00
#
_symmetry.space_group_name_H-M   'P 1'
#
loop_
_entity.id
_entity.type
_entity.pdbx_description
1 polymer ?
#
loop_
_entity_poly.entity_id
_entity_poly.type
_entity_poly.pdbx_seq_one_letter_code
_entity_poly.pdbx_strand_id
1 'polypeptide(L)'
;NCRMKDELVKIQCVNDNAAHEVMLGSSLLEIAQQINPKTARRPIAAYVDNQVKALTYRIFKPHQVQFIDITHFEGSRVYQRTLFMVLHKAVADLFPGCRLSVKHSVSKGFYCEIIGRKDVFPDDVIAIKRRADQIIAEDMPIIKERLPRTEAEALFSELGYHDKLALMQSRPRLYETIYRLSDTVGYFHGAMAPSTGYIELYDLRPYYATGLY
;
A
#
# COMPACT_ATOMS: atom_id res chain seq x y z
N ASN A 1 -37.91 11.00 15.69
CA ASN A 1 -37.58 9.98 14.67
C ASN A 1 -37.24 10.65 13.35
N CYS A 2 -36.06 11.26 13.31
CA CYS A 2 -35.47 11.73 12.05
C CYS A 2 -34.81 10.52 11.41
N ARG A 3 -35.49 9.83 10.51
CA ARG A 3 -34.85 8.91 9.57
C ARG A 3 -33.97 9.79 8.69
N MET A 4 -32.64 9.76 8.87
CA MET A 4 -31.73 10.24 7.86
C MET A 4 -32.04 9.43 6.59
N LYS A 5 -32.55 10.13 5.56
CA LYS A 5 -32.68 9.53 4.23
C LYS A 5 -31.24 9.19 3.81
N ASP A 6 -30.99 7.90 3.56
CA ASP A 6 -29.74 7.45 2.97
C ASP A 6 -29.52 8.23 1.68
N GLU A 7 -28.56 9.15 1.68
CA GLU A 7 -28.26 9.92 0.49
C GLU A 7 -27.51 9.03 -0.49
N LEU A 8 -28.00 8.98 -1.73
CA LEU A 8 -27.40 8.22 -2.81
C LEU A 8 -26.61 9.15 -3.73
N VAL A 9 -25.49 8.63 -4.21
CA VAL A 9 -24.64 9.29 -5.19
C VAL A 9 -24.56 8.41 -6.43
N LYS A 10 -24.69 9.02 -7.60
CA LYS A 10 -24.62 8.31 -8.87
C LYS A 10 -23.19 8.31 -9.38
N ILE A 11 -22.65 7.12 -9.68
CA ILE A 11 -21.35 6.95 -10.31
C ILE A 11 -21.51 6.31 -11.69
N GLN A 12 -20.60 6.64 -12.59
CA GLN A 12 -20.47 5.98 -13.88
C GLN A 12 -19.32 4.98 -13.80
N CYS A 13 -19.61 3.70 -13.93
CA CYS A 13 -18.60 2.64 -13.91
C CYS A 13 -18.16 2.31 -15.34
N VAL A 14 -16.87 2.48 -15.63
CA VAL A 14 -16.29 2.21 -16.95
C VAL A 14 -16.27 0.71 -17.25
N ASN A 15 -16.07 -0.13 -16.23
CA ASN A 15 -15.92 -1.58 -16.39
C ASN A 15 -17.15 -2.26 -16.99
N ASP A 16 -18.36 -1.77 -16.66
CA ASP A 16 -19.62 -2.30 -17.19
C ASP A 16 -20.38 -1.28 -18.06
N ASN A 17 -19.79 -0.09 -18.25
CA ASN A 17 -20.39 1.03 -18.98
C ASN A 17 -21.82 1.39 -18.49
N ALA A 18 -22.01 1.32 -17.18
CA ALA A 18 -23.30 1.57 -16.54
C ALA A 18 -23.19 2.58 -15.40
N ALA A 19 -24.32 3.25 -15.13
CA ALA A 19 -24.46 4.11 -13.96
C ALA A 19 -24.98 3.30 -12.78
N HIS A 20 -24.45 3.57 -11.59
CA HIS A 20 -24.85 2.91 -10.35
C HIS A 20 -25.12 3.95 -9.26
N GLU A 21 -26.12 3.70 -8.45
CA GLU A 21 -26.38 4.48 -7.24
C GLU A 21 -25.70 3.80 -6.05
N VAL A 22 -24.88 4.58 -5.33
CA VAL A 22 -24.17 4.11 -4.15
C VAL A 22 -24.44 5.05 -2.98
N MET A 23 -24.33 4.56 -1.78
CA MET A 23 -24.49 5.38 -0.59
C MET A 23 -23.39 6.43 -0.50
N LEU A 24 -23.78 7.65 -0.13
CA LEU A 24 -22.82 8.73 0.14
C LEU A 24 -21.77 8.28 1.16
N GLY A 25 -20.50 8.48 0.85
CA GLY A 25 -19.39 8.08 1.73
C GLY A 25 -18.96 6.63 1.59
N SER A 26 -19.55 5.87 0.64
CA SER A 26 -19.06 4.51 0.34
C SER A 26 -17.62 4.52 -0.14
N SER A 27 -16.82 3.56 0.35
CA SER A 27 -15.48 3.34 -0.17
C SER A 27 -15.53 2.66 -1.54
N LEU A 28 -14.47 2.81 -2.31
CA LEU A 28 -14.36 2.09 -3.59
C LEU A 28 -14.42 0.57 -3.40
N LEU A 29 -13.90 0.05 -2.27
CA LEU A 29 -14.00 -1.37 -1.94
C LEU A 29 -15.46 -1.81 -1.75
N GLU A 30 -16.25 -1.06 -0.98
CA GLU A 30 -17.67 -1.31 -0.78
C GLU A 30 -18.44 -1.25 -2.11
N ILE A 31 -18.12 -0.27 -2.96
CA ILE A 31 -18.71 -0.14 -4.29
C ILE A 31 -18.35 -1.34 -5.18
N ALA A 32 -17.09 -1.77 -5.17
CA ALA A 32 -16.67 -2.95 -5.93
C ALA A 32 -17.41 -4.21 -5.50
N GLN A 33 -17.63 -4.38 -4.19
CA GLN A 33 -18.41 -5.50 -3.66
C GLN A 33 -19.88 -5.44 -4.08
N GLN A 34 -20.45 -4.25 -4.14
CA GLN A 34 -21.85 -4.06 -4.55
C GLN A 34 -22.05 -4.33 -6.04
N ILE A 35 -21.20 -3.78 -6.92
CA ILE A 35 -21.39 -3.84 -8.37
C ILE A 35 -20.65 -4.98 -9.04
N ASN A 36 -19.69 -5.59 -8.35
CA ASN A 36 -18.85 -6.69 -8.84
C ASN A 36 -18.29 -6.41 -10.26
N PRO A 37 -17.42 -5.39 -10.41
CA PRO A 37 -16.93 -4.98 -11.71
C PRO A 37 -16.12 -6.08 -12.36
N LYS A 38 -16.26 -6.24 -13.68
CA LYS A 38 -15.48 -7.24 -14.44
C LYS A 38 -14.05 -6.76 -14.61
N THR A 39 -13.14 -7.49 -14.00
CA THR A 39 -11.69 -7.34 -14.13
C THR A 39 -11.05 -8.71 -14.31
N ALA A 40 -9.86 -8.76 -14.91
CA ALA A 40 -9.15 -10.02 -15.14
C ALA A 40 -8.70 -10.68 -13.82
N ARG A 41 -8.41 -9.85 -12.82
CA ARG A 41 -8.01 -10.25 -11.47
C ARG A 41 -8.79 -9.44 -10.45
N ARG A 42 -8.58 -9.72 -9.15
CA ARG A 42 -9.18 -8.96 -8.07
C ARG A 42 -8.85 -7.46 -8.21
N PRO A 43 -9.84 -6.55 -8.16
CA PRO A 43 -9.55 -5.12 -8.16
C PRO A 43 -8.64 -4.73 -6.99
N ILE A 44 -7.64 -3.90 -7.26
CA ILE A 44 -6.67 -3.44 -6.24
C ILE A 44 -6.67 -1.92 -6.06
N ALA A 45 -7.17 -1.20 -7.05
CA ALA A 45 -7.30 0.26 -7.04
C ALA A 45 -8.37 0.66 -8.06
N ALA A 46 -8.62 1.96 -8.17
CA ALA A 46 -9.52 2.49 -9.20
C ALA A 46 -9.05 3.87 -9.67
N TYR A 47 -9.36 4.18 -10.93
CA TYR A 47 -9.35 5.56 -11.40
C TYR A 47 -10.66 6.22 -10.97
N VAL A 48 -10.56 7.38 -10.36
CA VAL A 48 -11.68 8.26 -10.04
C VAL A 48 -11.42 9.57 -10.81
N ASP A 49 -12.24 9.83 -11.82
CA ASP A 49 -12.05 10.96 -12.75
C ASP A 49 -10.59 11.03 -13.27
N ASN A 50 -10.08 9.91 -13.75
CA ASN A 50 -8.73 9.75 -14.30
C ASN A 50 -7.56 9.87 -13.30
N GLN A 51 -7.85 9.85 -12.01
CA GLN A 51 -6.81 9.80 -10.96
C GLN A 51 -6.86 8.47 -10.22
N VAL A 52 -5.69 7.85 -10.04
CA VAL A 52 -5.60 6.58 -9.29
C VAL A 52 -5.86 6.82 -7.82
N LYS A 53 -6.80 6.06 -7.26
CA LYS A 53 -7.16 6.09 -5.84
C LYS A 53 -7.10 4.69 -5.26
N ALA A 54 -6.70 4.61 -3.98
CA ALA A 54 -6.80 3.37 -3.21
C ALA A 54 -8.26 2.94 -3.04
N LEU A 55 -8.52 1.65 -2.84
CA LEU A 55 -9.87 1.15 -2.62
C LEU A 55 -10.50 1.65 -1.31
N THR A 56 -9.72 2.22 -0.42
CA THR A 56 -10.21 2.88 0.80
C THR A 56 -10.75 4.29 0.56
N TYR A 57 -10.55 4.85 -0.63
CA TYR A 57 -11.05 6.16 -0.99
C TYR A 57 -12.58 6.18 -0.97
N ARG A 58 -13.16 7.25 -0.40
CA ARG A 58 -14.61 7.38 -0.24
C ARG A 58 -15.20 8.36 -1.26
N ILE A 59 -16.41 8.05 -1.72
CA ILE A 59 -17.13 8.81 -2.73
C ILE A 59 -18.19 9.69 -2.06
N PHE A 60 -18.11 11.01 -2.30
CA PHE A 60 -19.04 12.00 -1.75
C PHE A 60 -19.78 12.80 -2.80
N LYS A 61 -19.47 12.59 -4.07
CA LYS A 61 -20.11 13.27 -5.21
C LYS A 61 -20.04 12.36 -6.45
N PRO A 62 -20.80 12.70 -7.52
CA PRO A 62 -20.73 11.92 -8.77
C PRO A 62 -19.31 11.89 -9.35
N HIS A 63 -18.90 10.70 -9.78
CA HIS A 63 -17.60 10.46 -10.40
C HIS A 63 -17.72 9.40 -11.48
N GLN A 64 -16.76 9.41 -12.41
CA GLN A 64 -16.48 8.30 -13.28
C GLN A 64 -15.45 7.40 -12.59
N VAL A 65 -15.74 6.11 -12.46
CA VAL A 65 -14.90 5.14 -11.74
C VAL A 65 -14.53 3.99 -12.67
N GLN A 66 -13.25 3.65 -12.70
CA GLN A 66 -12.74 2.48 -13.41
C GLN A 66 -11.89 1.65 -12.45
N PHE A 67 -12.36 0.45 -12.11
CA PHE A 67 -11.59 -0.48 -11.29
C PHE A 67 -10.47 -1.11 -12.11
N ILE A 68 -9.30 -1.22 -11.51
CA ILE A 68 -8.10 -1.79 -12.10
C ILE A 68 -7.52 -2.89 -11.22
N ASP A 69 -6.85 -3.84 -11.85
CA ASP A 69 -6.17 -4.95 -11.18
C ASP A 69 -4.66 -4.95 -11.48
N ILE A 70 -3.96 -6.00 -11.07
CA ILE A 70 -2.51 -6.13 -11.23
C ILE A 70 -2.05 -6.26 -12.68
N THR A 71 -2.95 -6.54 -13.61
CA THR A 71 -2.62 -6.58 -15.05
C THR A 71 -2.47 -5.18 -15.64
N HIS A 72 -3.01 -4.18 -14.97
CA HIS A 72 -2.86 -2.79 -15.32
C HIS A 72 -1.57 -2.20 -14.73
N PHE A 73 -0.91 -1.31 -15.47
CA PHE A 73 0.36 -0.71 -15.04
C PHE A 73 0.27 -0.07 -13.64
N GLU A 74 -0.74 0.76 -13.39
CA GLU A 74 -0.92 1.40 -12.09
C GLU A 74 -1.33 0.41 -11.01
N GLY A 75 -2.12 -0.60 -11.32
CA GLY A 75 -2.47 -1.69 -10.41
C GLY A 75 -1.26 -2.51 -9.99
N SER A 76 -0.36 -2.78 -10.92
CA SER A 76 0.94 -3.43 -10.64
C SER A 76 1.78 -2.61 -9.67
N ARG A 77 1.81 -1.29 -9.82
CA ARG A 77 2.55 -0.41 -8.91
C ARG A 77 1.97 -0.40 -7.50
N VAL A 78 0.64 -0.42 -7.38
CA VAL A 78 -0.03 -0.57 -6.07
C VAL A 78 0.35 -1.89 -5.41
N TYR A 79 0.36 -2.96 -6.17
CA TYR A 79 0.79 -4.29 -5.70
C TYR A 79 2.24 -4.28 -5.20
N GLN A 80 3.15 -3.70 -5.96
CA GLN A 80 4.56 -3.59 -5.58
C GLN A 80 4.74 -2.80 -4.27
N ARG A 81 4.10 -1.64 -4.14
CA ARG A 81 4.17 -0.85 -2.90
C ARG A 81 3.63 -1.62 -1.71
N THR A 82 2.53 -2.33 -1.90
CA THR A 82 1.93 -3.17 -0.85
C THR A 82 2.88 -4.28 -0.43
N LEU A 83 3.53 -4.95 -1.38
CA LEU A 83 4.53 -5.98 -1.10
C LEU A 83 5.73 -5.39 -0.33
N PHE A 84 6.22 -4.22 -0.71
CA PHE A 84 7.31 -3.57 0.01
C PHE A 84 6.93 -3.23 1.46
N MET A 85 5.69 -2.82 1.70
CA MET A 85 5.19 -2.58 3.06
C MET A 85 5.16 -3.87 3.89
N VAL A 86 4.71 -4.98 3.31
CA VAL A 86 4.70 -6.31 3.96
C VAL A 86 6.11 -6.74 4.31
N LEU A 87 7.04 -6.62 3.37
CA LEU A 87 8.44 -7.00 3.57
C LEU A 87 9.14 -6.09 4.60
N HIS A 88 8.83 -4.81 4.59
CA HIS A 88 9.31 -3.86 5.60
C HIS A 88 8.88 -4.27 7.00
N LYS A 89 7.62 -4.64 7.18
CA LYS A 89 7.14 -5.15 8.46
C LYS A 89 7.82 -6.46 8.85
N ALA A 90 7.96 -7.40 7.91
CA ALA A 90 8.63 -8.68 8.19
C ALA A 90 10.07 -8.46 8.69
N VAL A 91 10.81 -7.56 8.05
CA VAL A 91 12.17 -7.20 8.47
C VAL A 91 12.17 -6.55 9.86
N ALA A 92 11.26 -5.61 10.12
CA ALA A 92 11.15 -4.94 11.40
C ALA A 92 10.81 -5.91 12.54
N ASP A 93 9.94 -6.88 12.27
CA ASP A 93 9.54 -7.91 13.25
C ASP A 93 10.67 -8.88 13.58
N LEU A 94 11.45 -9.31 12.58
CA LEU A 94 12.52 -10.28 12.74
C LEU A 94 13.80 -9.66 13.27
N PHE A 95 14.10 -8.44 12.86
CA PHE A 95 15.34 -7.73 13.18
C PHE A 95 15.00 -6.36 13.77
N PRO A 96 14.67 -6.29 15.08
CA PRO A 96 14.29 -5.05 15.74
C PRO A 96 15.32 -3.95 15.51
N GLY A 97 14.85 -2.76 15.13
CA GLY A 97 15.70 -1.62 14.79
C GLY A 97 16.22 -1.63 13.34
N CYS A 98 16.00 -2.71 12.61
CA CYS A 98 16.33 -2.80 11.19
C CYS A 98 15.10 -2.51 10.32
N ARG A 99 15.35 -2.14 9.06
CA ARG A 99 14.30 -1.88 8.10
C ARG A 99 14.74 -2.17 6.67
N LEU A 100 13.76 -2.47 5.82
CA LEU A 100 13.98 -2.72 4.41
C LEU A 100 14.18 -1.40 3.66
N SER A 101 15.16 -1.37 2.78
CA SER A 101 15.38 -0.28 1.83
C SER A 101 15.41 -0.83 0.40
N VAL A 102 14.45 -0.40 -0.43
CA VAL A 102 14.41 -0.74 -1.85
C VAL A 102 15.35 0.19 -2.59
N LYS A 103 16.36 -0.34 -3.26
CA LYS A 103 17.43 0.46 -3.90
C LYS A 103 17.17 0.72 -5.37
N HIS A 104 17.07 -0.34 -6.19
CA HIS A 104 16.91 -0.19 -7.64
C HIS A 104 16.33 -1.45 -8.26
N SER A 105 15.83 -1.32 -9.48
CA SER A 105 15.36 -2.45 -10.27
C SER A 105 16.53 -3.29 -10.76
N VAL A 106 16.35 -4.62 -10.70
CA VAL A 106 17.32 -5.59 -11.23
C VAL A 106 16.54 -6.61 -12.04
N SER A 107 16.77 -6.66 -13.36
CA SER A 107 16.03 -7.56 -14.24
C SER A 107 14.52 -7.40 -14.07
N LYS A 108 13.79 -8.42 -13.61
CA LYS A 108 12.34 -8.39 -13.36
C LYS A 108 11.97 -8.12 -11.90
N GLY A 109 12.94 -7.82 -11.06
CA GLY A 109 12.74 -7.61 -9.63
C GLY A 109 13.38 -6.34 -9.11
N PHE A 110 13.55 -6.27 -7.80
CA PHE A 110 14.15 -5.14 -7.11
C PHE A 110 15.25 -5.62 -6.17
N TYR A 111 16.35 -4.91 -6.19
CA TYR A 111 17.40 -5.09 -5.20
C TYR A 111 17.04 -4.30 -3.94
N CYS A 112 17.09 -4.99 -2.79
CA CYS A 112 16.79 -4.43 -1.49
C CYS A 112 17.94 -4.66 -0.52
N GLU A 113 18.10 -3.75 0.42
CA GLU A 113 19.03 -3.88 1.53
C GLU A 113 18.29 -3.78 2.86
N ILE A 114 18.88 -4.32 3.91
CA ILE A 114 18.38 -4.19 5.27
C ILE A 114 19.25 -3.17 6.00
N ILE A 115 18.69 -2.00 6.26
CA ILE A 115 19.37 -0.95 7.02
C ILE A 115 19.45 -1.37 8.48
N GLY A 116 20.64 -1.28 9.07
CA GLY A 116 20.91 -1.70 10.45
C GLY A 116 21.47 -3.11 10.58
N ARG A 117 21.63 -3.83 9.46
CA ARG A 117 22.22 -5.16 9.41
C ARG A 117 23.26 -5.23 8.31
N LYS A 118 24.49 -5.57 8.66
CA LYS A 118 25.63 -5.53 7.74
C LYS A 118 25.54 -6.60 6.65
N ASP A 119 25.22 -7.84 7.04
CA ASP A 119 25.15 -8.99 6.16
C ASP A 119 23.75 -9.59 6.13
N VAL A 120 23.31 -10.05 4.97
CA VAL A 120 22.07 -10.79 4.77
C VAL A 120 22.42 -12.18 4.28
N PHE A 121 22.12 -13.18 5.09
CA PHE A 121 22.40 -14.57 4.77
C PHE A 121 21.20 -15.25 4.13
N PRO A 122 21.38 -16.37 3.42
CA PRO A 122 20.25 -17.13 2.84
C PRO A 122 19.18 -17.51 3.87
N ASP A 123 19.56 -17.87 5.08
CA ASP A 123 18.61 -18.19 6.15
C ASP A 123 17.77 -16.98 6.57
N ASP A 124 18.34 -15.76 6.52
CA ASP A 124 17.60 -14.53 6.77
C ASP A 124 16.52 -14.31 5.73
N VAL A 125 16.82 -14.56 4.46
CA VAL A 125 15.84 -14.43 3.35
C VAL A 125 14.68 -15.43 3.53
N ILE A 126 15.00 -16.67 3.91
CA ILE A 126 13.99 -17.68 4.23
C ILE A 126 13.10 -17.24 5.39
N ALA A 127 13.68 -16.69 6.45
CA ALA A 127 12.97 -16.20 7.61
C ALA A 127 12.04 -15.03 7.25
N ILE A 128 12.54 -14.08 6.44
CA ILE A 128 11.77 -12.93 5.96
C ILE A 128 10.58 -13.39 5.13
N LYS A 129 10.79 -14.33 4.21
CA LYS A 129 9.71 -14.87 3.39
C LYS A 129 8.64 -15.55 4.24
N ARG A 130 9.05 -16.36 5.21
CA ARG A 130 8.12 -17.04 6.13
C ARG A 130 7.30 -16.05 6.94
N ARG A 131 7.94 -15.00 7.46
CA ARG A 131 7.23 -13.97 8.22
C ARG A 131 6.29 -13.16 7.32
N ALA A 132 6.71 -12.80 6.12
CA ALA A 132 5.87 -12.14 5.14
C ALA A 132 4.64 -12.98 4.77
N ASP A 133 4.82 -14.28 4.56
CA ASP A 133 3.71 -15.20 4.29
C ASP A 133 2.70 -15.24 5.45
N GLN A 134 3.15 -15.19 6.69
CA GLN A 134 2.27 -15.09 7.87
C GLN A 134 1.49 -13.77 7.88
N ILE A 135 2.14 -12.66 7.59
CA ILE A 135 1.51 -11.33 7.53
C ILE A 135 0.43 -11.31 6.43
N ILE A 136 0.72 -11.89 5.28
CA ILE A 136 -0.23 -11.99 4.17
C ILE A 136 -1.43 -12.86 4.57
N ALA A 137 -1.18 -14.01 5.19
CA ALA A 137 -2.24 -14.94 5.63
C ALA A 137 -3.17 -14.32 6.67
N GLU A 138 -2.66 -13.43 7.53
CA GLU A 138 -3.46 -12.72 8.52
C GLU A 138 -4.35 -11.64 7.91
N ASP A 139 -4.14 -11.27 6.65
CA ASP A 139 -4.89 -10.22 5.94
C ASP A 139 -5.03 -8.94 6.76
N MET A 140 -3.89 -8.41 7.20
CA MET A 140 -3.82 -7.26 8.09
C MET A 140 -4.16 -5.96 7.36
N PRO A 141 -4.98 -5.05 7.94
CA PRO A 141 -5.29 -3.78 7.30
C PRO A 141 -4.05 -2.88 7.19
N ILE A 142 -3.96 -2.19 6.07
CA ILE A 142 -2.93 -1.17 5.82
C ILE A 142 -3.61 0.18 5.93
N ILE A 143 -3.25 0.95 6.95
CA ILE A 143 -3.92 2.19 7.32
C ILE A 143 -3.12 3.38 6.80
N LYS A 144 -3.77 4.19 5.97
CA LYS A 144 -3.24 5.48 5.52
C LYS A 144 -3.51 6.53 6.57
N GLU A 145 -2.49 7.30 6.92
CA GLU A 145 -2.61 8.40 7.88
C GLU A 145 -1.93 9.65 7.33
N ARG A 146 -2.61 10.76 7.42
CA ARG A 146 -2.08 12.06 7.02
C ARG A 146 -1.71 12.85 8.27
N LEU A 147 -0.43 13.16 8.42
CA LEU A 147 0.10 13.89 9.58
C LEU A 147 0.56 15.29 9.19
N PRO A 148 0.41 16.30 10.08
CA PRO A 148 1.15 17.53 9.94
C PRO A 148 2.65 17.23 9.84
N ARG A 149 3.36 18.01 9.02
CA ARG A 149 4.79 17.79 8.76
C ARG A 149 5.62 17.67 10.04
N THR A 150 5.37 18.55 11.01
CA THR A 150 6.11 18.55 12.28
C THR A 150 5.93 17.24 13.06
N GLU A 151 4.72 16.68 13.06
CA GLU A 151 4.44 15.40 13.70
C GLU A 151 5.10 14.23 12.95
N ALA A 152 5.08 14.26 11.62
CA ALA A 152 5.73 13.26 10.78
C ALA A 152 7.26 13.28 10.98
N GLU A 153 7.86 14.45 11.03
CA GLU A 153 9.30 14.61 11.29
C GLU A 153 9.67 14.07 12.68
N ALA A 154 8.89 14.39 13.70
CA ALA A 154 9.10 13.88 15.05
C ALA A 154 8.99 12.34 15.11
N LEU A 155 7.99 11.78 14.47
CA LEU A 155 7.78 10.32 14.39
C LEU A 155 8.98 9.63 13.71
N PHE A 156 9.45 10.13 12.59
CA PHE A 156 10.54 9.53 11.84
C PHE A 156 11.90 9.72 12.54
N SER A 157 12.08 10.81 13.25
CA SER A 157 13.23 11.00 14.12
C SER A 157 13.25 9.97 15.26
N GLU A 158 12.11 9.76 15.91
CA GLU A 158 11.95 8.76 16.98
C GLU A 158 12.20 7.33 16.47
N LEU A 159 11.69 7.01 15.27
CA LEU A 159 11.86 5.69 14.65
C LEU A 159 13.28 5.47 14.08
N GLY A 160 14.09 6.52 13.97
CA GLY A 160 15.41 6.44 13.38
C GLY A 160 15.41 6.33 11.85
N TYR A 161 14.34 6.74 11.18
CA TYR A 161 14.21 6.73 9.72
C TYR A 161 14.87 7.97 9.10
N HIS A 162 16.19 8.09 9.28
CA HIS A 162 16.96 9.28 8.92
C HIS A 162 16.92 9.61 7.42
N ASP A 163 16.93 8.60 6.54
CA ASP A 163 16.82 8.78 5.10
C ASP A 163 15.45 9.32 4.70
N LYS A 164 14.38 8.84 5.33
CA LYS A 164 13.02 9.33 5.10
C LYS A 164 12.83 10.74 5.65
N LEU A 165 13.41 11.02 6.82
CA LEU A 165 13.40 12.35 7.41
C LEU A 165 14.12 13.37 6.50
N ALA A 166 15.29 13.02 5.97
CA ALA A 166 16.02 13.86 5.02
C ALA A 166 15.20 14.12 3.75
N LEU A 167 14.50 13.10 3.23
CA LEU A 167 13.63 13.23 2.08
C LEU A 167 12.47 14.20 2.34
N MET A 168 11.84 14.14 3.51
CA MET A 168 10.79 15.08 3.91
C MET A 168 11.32 16.51 4.00
N GLN A 169 12.49 16.70 4.60
CA GLN A 169 13.11 18.02 4.77
C GLN A 169 13.49 18.68 3.44
N SER A 170 13.80 17.85 2.41
CA SER A 170 14.12 18.33 1.07
C SER A 170 12.89 18.77 0.26
N ARG A 171 11.68 18.40 0.69
CA ARG A 171 10.42 18.69 0.00
C ARG A 171 9.45 19.37 0.98
N PRO A 172 9.41 20.70 1.04
CA PRO A 172 8.53 21.40 1.97
C PRO A 172 7.05 21.12 1.63
N ARG A 173 6.36 20.42 2.53
CA ARG A 173 4.92 20.13 2.50
C ARG A 173 4.34 20.42 3.86
N LEU A 174 3.08 20.86 3.90
CA LEU A 174 2.39 21.08 5.17
C LEU A 174 2.00 19.78 5.85
N TYR A 175 1.75 18.74 5.06
CA TYR A 175 1.32 17.42 5.53
C TYR A 175 2.12 16.33 4.85
N GLU A 176 2.28 15.22 5.54
CA GLU A 176 2.89 14.01 5.03
C GLU A 176 1.94 12.82 5.18
N THR A 177 1.98 11.92 4.21
CA THR A 177 1.20 10.69 4.25
C THR A 177 2.10 9.55 4.67
N ILE A 178 1.67 8.83 5.70
CA ILE A 178 2.32 7.60 6.17
C ILE A 178 1.34 6.43 6.08
N TYR A 179 1.88 5.23 6.16
CA TYR A 179 1.09 4.00 6.25
C TYR A 179 1.47 3.24 7.50
N ARG A 180 0.44 2.69 8.16
CA ARG A 180 0.64 1.83 9.33
C ARG A 180 0.18 0.41 9.01
N LEU A 181 1.04 -0.53 9.34
CA LEU A 181 0.75 -1.96 9.29
C LEU A 181 1.02 -2.50 10.69
N SER A 182 -0.04 -2.63 11.51
CA SER A 182 0.06 -2.89 12.94
C SER A 182 0.96 -1.86 13.63
N ASP A 183 2.09 -2.26 14.20
CA ASP A 183 3.06 -1.41 14.88
C ASP A 183 4.15 -0.82 13.96
N THR A 184 4.12 -1.16 12.68
CA THR A 184 5.14 -0.75 11.71
C THR A 184 4.67 0.44 10.88
N VAL A 185 5.51 1.43 10.75
CA VAL A 185 5.26 2.65 9.97
C VAL A 185 6.09 2.61 8.69
N GLY A 186 5.44 2.89 7.56
CA GLY A 186 6.07 3.00 6.26
C GLY A 186 5.80 4.36 5.60
N TYR A 187 6.71 4.78 4.75
CA TYR A 187 6.61 6.02 3.99
C TYR A 187 6.70 5.70 2.50
N PHE A 188 5.56 5.77 1.82
CA PHE A 188 5.45 5.44 0.41
C PHE A 188 4.62 6.50 -0.30
N HIS A 189 4.95 6.78 -1.55
CA HIS A 189 4.22 7.71 -2.41
C HIS A 189 3.32 6.93 -3.36
N GLY A 190 2.03 7.02 -3.16
CA GLY A 190 1.01 6.41 -3.99
C GLY A 190 0.07 5.50 -3.22
N ALA A 191 -0.91 4.94 -3.94
CA ALA A 191 -1.93 4.09 -3.36
C ALA A 191 -1.37 2.73 -2.91
N MET A 192 -1.95 2.20 -1.84
CA MET A 192 -1.72 0.85 -1.31
C MET A 192 -2.99 0.01 -1.44
N ALA A 193 -2.83 -1.30 -1.47
CA ALA A 193 -3.96 -2.20 -1.27
C ALA A 193 -4.56 -2.03 0.13
N PRO A 194 -5.84 -2.36 0.33
CA PRO A 194 -6.48 -2.19 1.65
C PRO A 194 -5.88 -3.05 2.76
N SER A 195 -5.34 -4.21 2.42
CA SER A 195 -4.80 -5.17 3.37
C SER A 195 -3.73 -6.05 2.76
N THR A 196 -3.00 -6.76 3.60
CA THR A 196 -1.88 -7.61 3.17
C THR A 196 -2.29 -8.83 2.37
N GLY A 197 -3.53 -9.28 2.52
CA GLY A 197 -4.07 -10.44 1.79
C GLY A 197 -4.19 -10.26 0.28
N TYR A 198 -4.01 -9.04 -0.23
CA TYR A 198 -3.96 -8.75 -1.66
C TYR A 198 -2.70 -9.27 -2.34
N ILE A 199 -1.66 -9.59 -1.59
CA ILE A 199 -0.43 -10.18 -2.12
C ILE A 199 -0.66 -11.68 -2.33
N GLU A 200 -0.53 -12.15 -3.57
CA GLU A 200 -0.71 -13.56 -3.94
C GLU A 200 0.61 -14.22 -4.26
N LEU A 201 1.37 -13.64 -5.19
CA LEU A 201 2.63 -14.19 -5.68
C LEU A 201 3.75 -13.18 -5.55
N TYR A 202 4.84 -13.62 -4.96
CA TYR A 202 6.12 -12.91 -4.89
C TYR A 202 7.22 -13.92 -4.62
N ASP A 203 8.47 -13.52 -4.84
CA ASP A 203 9.63 -14.33 -4.49
C ASP A 203 10.70 -13.45 -3.86
N LEU A 204 11.51 -14.04 -3.01
CA LEU A 204 12.68 -13.44 -2.39
C LEU A 204 13.87 -14.35 -2.60
N ARG A 205 14.97 -13.76 -3.08
CA ARG A 205 16.21 -14.49 -3.30
C ARG A 205 17.39 -13.77 -2.66
N PRO A 206 18.38 -14.50 -2.14
CA PRO A 206 19.64 -13.90 -1.77
C PRO A 206 20.30 -13.23 -2.99
N TYR A 207 20.84 -12.03 -2.78
CA TYR A 207 21.55 -11.31 -3.83
C TYR A 207 22.90 -10.85 -3.28
N TYR A 208 23.92 -11.66 -3.53
CA TYR A 208 25.24 -11.54 -2.92
C TYR A 208 25.19 -11.60 -1.38
N ALA A 209 26.28 -11.23 -0.68
CA ALA A 209 26.35 -11.30 0.77
C ALA A 209 25.68 -10.10 1.49
N THR A 210 25.20 -9.09 0.74
CA THR A 210 24.81 -7.80 1.30
C THR A 210 23.34 -7.45 1.14
N GLY A 211 22.56 -8.24 0.38
CA GLY A 211 21.17 -7.87 0.09
C GLY A 211 20.27 -9.04 -0.24
N LEU A 212 19.05 -8.70 -0.64
CA LEU A 212 18.03 -9.65 -1.12
C LEU A 212 17.39 -9.15 -2.41
N TYR A 213 16.78 -10.08 -3.13
CA TYR A 213 16.23 -9.82 -4.47
C TYR A 213 14.82 -10.38 -4.59
#